data_973d631375e7ccd0db6b0dd4500d459f
#
_entry.id   973d631375e7ccd0db6b0dd4500d459f
#
_cell.length_a   1.000
_cell.length_b   1.000
_cell.length_c   1.000
_cell.angle_alpha   90.00
_cell.angle_beta   90.00
_cell.angle_gamma   90.00
#
_symmetry.space_group_name_H-M   'P 1'
#
loop_
_entity.id
_entity.type
_entity.pdbx_description
1 polymer ?
#
loop_
_entity_poly.entity_id
_entity_poly.type
_entity_poly.pdbx_seq_one_letter_code
_entity_poly.pdbx_strand_id
1 'polypeptide(L)'
;MDTSSTKKRLLLILELLYKTTDESHPVSTVDITGYLEEKGFQIDRKTLHSDLRLLISMGYDIMGVKSSPNKYFWGERTFEIPELKMLLDAVSSARFISETKSKRLTKKIMSLAGMQQREQLKRHVRAIGKTKADSNRN
;
A
#
# COMPACT_ATOMS: atom_id res chain seq x y z
N MET A 1 22.54 -11.94 -17.15
CA MET A 1 21.58 -10.92 -16.77
C MET A 1 22.31 -9.76 -16.07
N ASP A 2 22.02 -8.57 -16.49
CA ASP A 2 22.66 -7.38 -15.93
C ASP A 2 22.27 -7.20 -14.44
N THR A 3 23.24 -6.88 -13.60
CA THR A 3 23.03 -6.62 -12.15
C THR A 3 22.04 -5.47 -11.94
N SER A 4 22.08 -4.46 -12.81
CA SER A 4 21.16 -3.34 -12.79
C SER A 4 19.70 -3.78 -12.98
N SER A 5 19.46 -4.73 -13.89
CA SER A 5 18.12 -5.29 -14.14
C SER A 5 17.58 -6.02 -12.91
N THR A 6 18.44 -6.79 -12.23
CA THR A 6 18.04 -7.50 -11.02
C THR A 6 17.64 -6.51 -9.90
N LYS A 7 18.44 -5.47 -9.70
CA LYS A 7 18.15 -4.44 -8.70
C LYS A 7 16.82 -3.75 -8.97
N LYS A 8 16.59 -3.35 -10.21
CA LYS A 8 15.34 -2.69 -10.61
C LYS A 8 14.13 -3.60 -10.40
N ARG A 9 14.28 -4.87 -10.75
CA ARG A 9 13.22 -5.86 -10.59
C ARG A 9 12.83 -6.04 -9.12
N LEU A 10 13.81 -6.15 -8.23
CA LEU A 10 13.56 -6.28 -6.79
C LEU A 10 12.80 -5.07 -6.23
N LEU A 11 13.19 -3.86 -6.65
CA LEU A 11 12.49 -2.64 -6.23
C LEU A 11 11.06 -2.59 -6.75
N LEU A 12 10.82 -3.05 -7.97
CA LEU A 12 9.47 -3.12 -8.55
C LEU A 12 8.58 -4.10 -7.80
N ILE A 13 9.11 -5.24 -7.41
CA ILE A 13 8.37 -6.24 -6.63
C ILE A 13 7.97 -5.63 -5.27
N LEU A 14 8.91 -4.99 -4.57
CA LEU A 14 8.63 -4.34 -3.30
C LEU A 14 7.54 -3.28 -3.44
N GLU A 15 7.65 -2.44 -4.46
CA GLU A 15 6.69 -1.36 -4.70
C GLU A 15 5.29 -1.93 -4.98
N LEU A 16 5.20 -2.94 -5.82
CA LEU A 16 3.92 -3.58 -6.13
C LEU A 16 3.25 -4.12 -4.86
N LEU A 17 3.99 -4.90 -4.08
CA LEU A 17 3.44 -5.52 -2.88
C LEU A 17 3.06 -4.49 -1.82
N TYR A 18 3.92 -3.53 -1.57
CA TYR A 18 3.66 -2.49 -0.56
C TYR A 18 2.47 -1.61 -0.92
N LYS A 19 2.37 -1.20 -2.19
CA LYS A 19 1.33 -0.26 -2.63
C LYS A 19 -0.02 -0.89 -2.88
N THR A 20 -0.06 -2.14 -3.37
CA THR A 20 -1.31 -2.71 -3.90
C THR A 20 -1.87 -3.87 -3.11
N THR A 21 -1.12 -4.46 -2.17
CA THR A 21 -1.58 -5.68 -1.49
C THR A 21 -1.84 -5.48 -0.01
N ASP A 22 -2.67 -6.34 0.53
CA ASP A 22 -2.91 -6.55 1.96
C ASP A 22 -3.43 -7.97 2.14
N GLU A 23 -3.74 -8.36 3.37
CA GLU A 23 -4.20 -9.72 3.67
C GLU A 23 -5.45 -10.11 2.88
N SER A 24 -6.36 -9.15 2.68
CA SER A 24 -7.61 -9.38 1.94
C SER A 24 -7.43 -9.31 0.43
N HIS A 25 -6.33 -8.76 -0.05
CA HIS A 25 -6.07 -8.53 -1.48
C HIS A 25 -4.66 -8.99 -1.85
N PRO A 26 -4.36 -10.30 -1.73
CA PRO A 26 -3.06 -10.81 -2.16
C PRO A 26 -2.97 -10.87 -3.68
N VAL A 27 -1.76 -10.89 -4.20
CA VAL A 27 -1.50 -11.06 -5.64
C VAL A 27 -0.83 -12.39 -5.88
N SER A 28 -1.18 -13.03 -7.01
CA SER A 28 -0.59 -14.31 -7.39
C SER A 28 0.79 -14.13 -8.01
N THR A 29 1.54 -15.23 -8.11
CA THR A 29 2.81 -15.22 -8.85
C THR A 29 2.61 -14.85 -10.32
N VAL A 30 1.46 -15.23 -10.89
CA VAL A 30 1.10 -14.87 -12.27
C VAL A 30 0.89 -13.35 -12.37
N ASP A 31 0.20 -12.75 -11.41
CA ASP A 31 -0.01 -11.29 -11.37
C ASP A 31 1.33 -10.54 -11.28
N ILE A 32 2.24 -11.04 -10.44
CA ILE A 32 3.55 -10.40 -10.25
C ILE A 32 4.38 -10.49 -11.53
N THR A 33 4.43 -11.66 -12.16
CA THR A 33 5.18 -11.82 -13.42
C THR A 33 4.59 -10.97 -14.54
N GLY A 34 3.25 -10.86 -14.60
CA GLY A 34 2.58 -10.00 -15.56
C GLY A 34 2.93 -8.52 -15.37
N TYR A 35 2.93 -8.07 -14.13
CA TYR A 35 3.35 -6.71 -13.79
C TYR A 35 4.79 -6.43 -14.23
N LEU A 36 5.70 -7.38 -13.96
CA LEU A 36 7.10 -7.24 -14.35
C LEU A 36 7.28 -7.23 -15.86
N GLU A 37 6.50 -8.02 -16.59
CA GLU A 37 6.51 -8.02 -18.06
C GLU A 37 6.12 -6.65 -18.62
N GLU A 38 5.10 -6.01 -18.05
CA GLU A 38 4.69 -4.66 -18.44
C GLU A 38 5.81 -3.65 -18.23
N LYS A 39 6.66 -3.88 -17.24
CA LYS A 39 7.82 -3.02 -16.95
C LYS A 39 9.07 -3.41 -17.73
N GLY A 40 9.00 -4.41 -18.59
CA GLY A 40 10.11 -4.85 -19.43
C GLY A 40 10.98 -5.94 -18.85
N PHE A 41 10.50 -6.64 -17.82
CA PHE A 41 11.26 -7.72 -17.17
C PHE A 41 10.56 -9.06 -17.34
N GLN A 42 11.17 -9.94 -18.11
CA GLN A 42 10.68 -11.31 -18.27
C GLN A 42 11.49 -12.23 -17.37
N ILE A 43 10.84 -12.88 -16.43
CA ILE A 43 11.45 -13.85 -15.53
C ILE A 43 10.58 -15.08 -15.43
N ASP A 44 11.21 -16.21 -15.10
CA ASP A 44 10.48 -17.44 -14.84
C ASP A 44 10.02 -17.51 -13.37
N ARG A 45 9.19 -18.49 -13.07
CA ARG A 45 8.66 -18.70 -11.73
C ARG A 45 9.78 -18.93 -10.70
N LYS A 46 10.81 -19.65 -11.09
CA LYS A 46 11.94 -19.98 -10.21
C LYS A 46 12.69 -18.72 -9.78
N THR A 47 12.93 -17.81 -10.73
CA THR A 47 13.58 -16.53 -10.45
C THR A 47 12.71 -15.67 -9.51
N LEU A 48 11.41 -15.64 -9.76
CA LEU A 48 10.48 -14.90 -8.89
C LEU A 48 10.50 -15.44 -7.46
N HIS A 49 10.48 -16.76 -7.28
CA HIS A 49 10.55 -17.37 -5.95
C HIS A 49 11.87 -17.02 -5.26
N SER A 50 12.96 -17.01 -5.99
CA SER A 50 14.28 -16.63 -5.47
C SER A 50 14.26 -15.16 -5.01
N ASP A 51 13.68 -14.27 -5.81
CA ASP A 51 13.56 -12.85 -5.49
C ASP A 51 12.74 -12.64 -4.21
N LEU A 52 11.57 -13.28 -4.12
CA LEU A 52 10.68 -13.16 -2.96
C LEU A 52 11.36 -13.69 -1.69
N ARG A 53 12.06 -14.82 -1.80
CA ARG A 53 12.79 -15.39 -0.69
C ARG A 53 13.89 -14.46 -0.19
N LEU A 54 14.59 -13.82 -1.13
CA LEU A 54 15.62 -12.83 -0.79
C LEU A 54 15.03 -11.66 -0.01
N LEU A 55 13.93 -11.10 -0.50
CA LEU A 55 13.28 -9.97 0.14
C LEU A 55 12.79 -10.32 1.55
N ILE A 56 12.20 -11.49 1.70
CA ILE A 56 11.76 -11.99 3.02
C ILE A 56 12.96 -12.13 3.96
N SER A 57 14.08 -12.67 3.46
CA SER A 57 15.29 -12.85 4.27
C SER A 57 15.89 -11.52 4.73
N MET A 58 15.62 -10.44 4.01
CA MET A 58 16.09 -9.10 4.35
C MET A 58 15.19 -8.40 5.38
N GLY A 59 14.10 -9.03 5.78
CA GLY A 59 13.23 -8.50 6.82
C GLY A 59 11.96 -7.82 6.34
N TYR A 60 11.69 -7.82 5.04
CA TYR A 60 10.42 -7.29 4.53
C TYR A 60 9.29 -8.23 4.89
N ASP A 61 8.17 -7.68 5.36
CA ASP A 61 7.04 -8.48 5.81
C ASP A 61 6.14 -8.91 4.65
N ILE A 62 6.67 -9.80 3.83
CA ILE A 62 5.96 -10.39 2.70
C ILE A 62 5.43 -11.76 3.15
N MET A 63 4.11 -11.89 3.13
CA MET A 63 3.42 -13.11 3.56
C MET A 63 2.97 -13.90 2.35
N GLY A 64 3.16 -15.23 2.42
CA GLY A 64 2.73 -16.13 1.36
C GLY A 64 1.47 -16.88 1.74
N VAL A 65 0.60 -17.08 0.75
CA VAL A 65 -0.60 -17.91 0.88
C VAL A 65 -0.47 -19.05 -0.12
N LYS A 66 -0.46 -20.28 0.39
CA LYS A 66 -0.39 -21.47 -0.48
C LYS A 66 -1.70 -21.62 -1.23
N SER A 67 -1.60 -21.56 -2.54
CA SER A 67 -2.73 -21.77 -3.45
C SER A 67 -2.14 -22.14 -4.83
N SER A 68 -3.00 -22.32 -5.80
CA SER A 68 -2.56 -22.66 -7.15
C SER A 68 -3.07 -21.61 -8.13
N PRO A 69 -2.24 -20.61 -8.49
CA PRO A 69 -0.86 -20.33 -8.06
C PRO A 69 -0.77 -19.72 -6.65
N ASN A 70 0.41 -19.77 -6.06
CA ASN A 70 0.67 -19.14 -4.76
C ASN A 70 0.45 -17.63 -4.83
N LYS A 71 0.04 -17.06 -3.69
CA LYS A 71 -0.23 -15.63 -3.58
C LYS A 71 0.63 -15.01 -2.48
N TYR A 72 0.86 -13.72 -2.61
CA TYR A 72 1.69 -12.96 -1.67
C TYR A 72 1.05 -11.62 -1.36
N PHE A 73 1.29 -11.12 -0.14
CA PHE A 73 0.79 -9.81 0.27
C PHE A 73 1.75 -9.19 1.30
N TRP A 74 1.67 -7.87 1.43
CA TRP A 74 2.41 -7.15 2.46
C TRP A 74 1.66 -7.28 3.78
N GLY A 75 2.32 -7.87 4.80
CA GLY A 75 1.69 -8.22 6.06
C GLY A 75 1.45 -7.03 6.98
N GLU A 76 2.52 -6.40 7.44
CA GLU A 76 2.42 -5.31 8.39
C GLU A 76 2.63 -3.95 7.75
N ARG A 77 1.82 -2.99 8.19
CA ARG A 77 2.01 -1.58 7.87
C ARG A 77 2.25 -0.85 9.17
N THR A 78 2.89 0.33 9.07
CA THR A 78 3.15 1.18 10.24
C THR A 78 1.86 1.45 11.02
N PHE A 79 0.78 1.69 10.29
CA PHE A 79 -0.53 1.95 10.88
C PHE A 79 -1.61 1.11 10.22
N GLU A 80 -2.55 0.62 11.04
CA GLU A 80 -3.75 -0.05 10.57
C GLU A 80 -4.85 0.97 10.25
N ILE A 81 -5.89 0.56 9.53
CA ILE A 81 -6.98 1.44 9.11
C ILE A 81 -7.62 2.19 10.28
N PRO A 82 -7.99 1.52 11.40
CA PRO A 82 -8.58 2.26 12.53
C PRO A 82 -7.66 3.35 13.08
N GLU A 83 -6.35 3.10 13.10
CA GLU A 83 -5.37 4.07 13.57
C GLU A 83 -5.24 5.25 12.61
N LEU A 84 -5.24 4.98 11.30
CA LEU A 84 -5.21 6.02 10.28
C LEU A 84 -6.47 6.89 10.35
N LYS A 85 -7.63 6.29 10.60
CA LYS A 85 -8.89 7.04 10.79
C LYS A 85 -8.79 7.97 12.00
N MET A 86 -8.20 7.51 13.10
CA MET A 86 -7.98 8.34 14.29
C MET A 86 -7.06 9.52 13.97
N LEU A 87 -5.98 9.30 13.22
CA LEU A 87 -5.08 10.37 12.83
C LEU A 87 -5.77 11.38 11.93
N LEU A 88 -6.58 10.92 10.98
CA LEU A 88 -7.35 11.81 10.11
C LEU A 88 -8.36 12.65 10.88
N ASP A 89 -9.04 12.04 11.86
CA ASP A 89 -9.97 12.75 12.73
C ASP A 89 -9.24 13.83 13.54
N ALA A 90 -8.09 13.51 14.09
CA ALA A 90 -7.29 14.44 14.87
C ALA A 90 -6.86 15.66 14.04
N VAL A 91 -6.39 15.44 12.82
CA VAL A 91 -6.00 16.52 11.89
C VAL A 91 -7.20 17.40 11.57
N SER A 92 -8.34 16.77 11.27
CA SER A 92 -9.57 17.49 10.94
C SER A 92 -10.08 18.36 12.10
N SER A 93 -9.88 17.89 13.34
CA SER A 93 -10.33 18.60 14.55
C SER A 93 -9.36 19.67 15.03
N ALA A 94 -8.14 19.69 14.55
CA ALA A 94 -7.09 20.59 15.01
C ALA A 94 -7.32 22.02 14.51
N ARG A 95 -7.69 22.93 15.42
CA ARG A 95 -7.99 24.33 15.08
C ARG A 95 -6.76 25.16 14.77
N PHE A 96 -5.60 24.74 15.25
CA PHE A 96 -4.33 25.45 15.03
C PHE A 96 -3.65 25.11 13.70
N ILE A 97 -4.22 24.19 12.92
CA ILE A 97 -3.69 23.80 11.61
C ILE A 97 -4.49 24.51 10.53
N SER A 98 -3.80 25.23 9.62
CA SER A 98 -4.47 25.88 8.49
C SER A 98 -5.10 24.84 7.57
N GLU A 99 -6.10 25.24 6.80
CA GLU A 99 -6.79 24.36 5.85
C GLU A 99 -5.80 23.75 4.84
N THR A 100 -4.85 24.55 4.36
CA THR A 100 -3.83 24.09 3.42
C THR A 100 -2.94 23.00 4.04
N LYS A 101 -2.48 23.20 5.26
CA LYS A 101 -1.66 22.23 5.98
C LYS A 101 -2.45 20.98 6.31
N SER A 102 -3.72 21.14 6.67
CA SER A 102 -4.62 20.03 6.98
C SER A 102 -4.79 19.11 5.76
N LYS A 103 -5.03 19.69 4.58
CA LYS A 103 -5.13 18.92 3.33
C LYS A 103 -3.84 18.18 3.01
N ARG A 104 -2.70 18.84 3.22
CA ARG A 104 -1.38 18.24 2.98
C ARG A 104 -1.12 17.06 3.91
N LEU A 105 -1.40 17.24 5.20
CA LEU A 105 -1.25 16.17 6.20
C LEU A 105 -2.19 14.99 5.91
N THR A 106 -3.42 15.29 5.53
CA THR A 106 -4.41 14.26 5.16
C THR A 106 -3.87 13.37 4.03
N LYS A 107 -3.30 13.97 2.99
CA LYS A 107 -2.70 13.21 1.89
C LYS A 107 -1.54 12.34 2.35
N LYS A 108 -0.68 12.87 3.22
CA LYS A 108 0.46 12.14 3.76
C LYS A 108 0.01 10.94 4.60
N ILE A 109 -0.99 11.14 5.45
CA ILE A 109 -1.56 10.06 6.28
C ILE A 109 -2.17 8.98 5.38
N MET A 110 -2.93 9.38 4.37
CA MET A 110 -3.54 8.44 3.43
C MET A 110 -2.51 7.64 2.65
N SER A 111 -1.33 8.22 2.38
CA SER A 111 -0.27 7.53 1.66
C SER A 111 0.35 6.37 2.47
N LEU A 112 0.10 6.31 3.78
CA LEU A 112 0.56 5.22 4.63
C LEU A 112 -0.29 3.95 4.45
N ALA A 113 -1.43 4.06 3.81
CA ALA A 113 -2.33 2.94 3.52
C ALA A 113 -2.03 2.32 2.16
N GLY A 114 -2.34 1.04 1.99
CA GLY A 114 -2.31 0.39 0.69
C GLY A 114 -3.44 0.89 -0.20
N MET A 115 -3.36 0.60 -1.49
CA MET A 115 -4.32 1.08 -2.49
C MET A 115 -5.77 0.74 -2.14
N GLN A 116 -6.03 -0.50 -1.70
CA GLN A 116 -7.38 -0.95 -1.36
C GLN A 116 -7.91 -0.24 -0.11
N GLN A 117 -7.05 -0.04 0.89
CA GLN A 117 -7.40 0.62 2.13
C GLN A 117 -7.63 2.11 1.93
N ARG A 118 -6.96 2.71 0.95
CA ARG A 118 -7.11 4.14 0.62
C ARG A 118 -8.53 4.49 0.25
N GLU A 119 -9.24 3.60 -0.42
CA GLU A 119 -10.65 3.85 -0.79
C GLU A 119 -11.54 3.98 0.46
N GLN A 120 -11.30 3.15 1.48
CA GLN A 120 -12.01 3.27 2.75
C GLN A 120 -11.69 4.60 3.43
N LEU A 121 -10.42 5.03 3.40
CA LEU A 121 -10.01 6.29 4.00
C LEU A 121 -10.57 7.48 3.25
N LYS A 122 -10.67 7.42 1.93
CA LYS A 122 -11.33 8.48 1.13
C LYS A 122 -12.77 8.68 1.55
N ARG A 123 -13.50 7.59 1.77
CA ARG A 123 -14.89 7.66 2.24
C ARG A 123 -14.97 8.28 3.64
N HIS A 124 -14.04 7.92 4.52
CA HIS A 124 -13.96 8.47 5.87
C HIS A 124 -13.70 9.98 5.84
N VAL A 125 -12.76 10.44 5.01
CA VAL A 125 -12.43 11.86 4.85
C VAL A 125 -13.63 12.64 4.31
N ARG A 126 -14.38 12.09 3.35
CA ARG A 126 -15.60 12.71 2.83
C ARG A 126 -16.67 12.85 3.92
N ALA A 127 -16.83 11.82 4.74
CA ALA A 127 -17.79 11.84 5.85
C ALA A 127 -17.45 12.93 6.87
N ILE A 128 -16.17 13.08 7.24
CA ILE A 128 -15.69 14.13 8.11
C ILE A 128 -15.99 15.49 7.51
N GLY A 129 -15.67 15.70 6.24
CA GLY A 129 -15.90 16.96 5.53
C GLY A 129 -17.37 17.34 5.49
N LYS A 130 -18.25 16.38 5.24
CA LYS A 130 -19.70 16.58 5.22
C LYS A 130 -20.23 16.96 6.60
N THR A 131 -19.82 16.26 7.65
CA THR A 131 -20.22 16.56 9.03
C THR A 131 -19.77 17.96 9.43
N LYS A 132 -18.54 18.33 9.06
CA LYS A 132 -17.99 19.65 9.37
C LYS A 132 -18.73 20.76 8.63
N ALA A 133 -19.11 20.54 7.38
CA ALA A 133 -19.89 21.49 6.59
C ALA A 133 -21.29 21.69 7.19
N ASP A 134 -21.95 20.61 7.61
CA ASP A 134 -23.26 20.66 8.24
C ASP A 134 -23.20 21.40 9.58
N SER A 135 -22.14 21.17 10.34
CA SER A 135 -21.88 21.85 11.62
C SER A 135 -21.69 23.37 11.45
N ASN A 136 -21.08 23.79 10.35
CA ASN A 136 -20.82 25.20 10.04
C ASN A 136 -22.06 25.95 9.50
N ARG A 137 -23.11 25.21 9.14
CA ARG A 137 -24.36 25.84 8.65
C ARG A 137 -25.26 26.36 9.76
N ASN A 138 -25.00 25.97 10.98
CA ASN A 138 -25.71 26.39 12.14
C ASN A 138 -24.94 27.49 12.88
#